data_93784e1ac165441a775c1c0041bd5996
#
_entry.id   93784e1ac165441a775c1c0041bd5996
#
_cell.length_a   1.000
_cell.length_b   1.000
_cell.length_c   1.000
_cell.angle_alpha   90.00
_cell.angle_beta   90.00
_cell.angle_gamma   90.00
#
_symmetry.space_group_name_H-M   'P 1'
#
loop_
_entity.id
_entity.type
_entity.pdbx_description
1 polymer ?
#
loop_
_entity_poly.entity_id
_entity_poly.type
_entity_poly.pdbx_seq_one_letter_code
_entity_poly.pdbx_strand_id
1 'polypeptide(L)'
;MTLSPPAATPTSAPPDPPPAPPTENPPPRPPPPPPDPETCPAGPTDTPGARRTESRVSGTRPPEGAPGAADGATAPPGPPAPAPAVRGSGAGEKRRAGGEAEAFGDHRPATAALVPPPQAPRIEGLLLGLAAGDAAGWPAARHRAARMPEWTRRLTRELDTFAEQNATTTLPVPIALNQSPEPLRLGPSDDAEWAVFAAEAVLRAGDDGALGDLSRERRTRAAIDLTWNAVAGEVAAAAQRAPEVESAVLPLRARISVRAGLGNLATGLRPPATGHDNPHYFDDAACVRACVLAVAHPGDPEGAAALAEFDARYTQDGDGVHGARAMAAAIALALAGAGVGACVAAAVAELPEETEIGRNARHALRLAADTDGAFALVPLLEHQIVDHVYSYGIAAAETVPVALALATASQGRIAEAVPAAACLSRVADSAPALVGALTGALGGGAAIPASWRESCRILSGCTLPRLTGTDLVELAGLLEAAQPPPPGG
;
A
#
# COMPACT_ATOMS: atom_id res chain seq x y z
N MET A 1 34.81 -35.60 -73.68
CA MET A 1 34.22 -35.14 -72.42
C MET A 1 34.08 -33.64 -72.53
N THR A 2 32.92 -33.23 -72.92
CA THR A 2 32.54 -31.84 -73.21
C THR A 2 31.84 -31.25 -71.97
N LEU A 3 32.40 -30.20 -71.42
CA LEU A 3 31.85 -29.46 -70.30
C LEU A 3 30.89 -28.38 -70.86
N SER A 4 29.62 -28.41 -70.42
CA SER A 4 28.61 -27.38 -70.71
C SER A 4 28.78 -26.17 -69.77
N PRO A 5 28.52 -24.96 -70.24
CA PRO A 5 28.63 -23.75 -69.42
C PRO A 5 27.39 -23.56 -68.46
N PRO A 6 27.55 -22.85 -67.35
CA PRO A 6 26.46 -22.61 -66.41
C PRO A 6 25.45 -21.57 -66.90
N ALA A 7 24.19 -21.75 -66.53
CA ALA A 7 23.09 -20.89 -66.88
C ALA A 7 23.13 -19.55 -66.16
N ALA A 8 22.76 -18.47 -66.87
CA ALA A 8 22.71 -17.08 -66.37
C ALA A 8 21.52 -16.94 -65.42
N THR A 9 21.78 -16.27 -64.25
CA THR A 9 20.77 -15.85 -63.26
C THR A 9 19.99 -14.63 -63.79
N PRO A 10 18.67 -14.58 -63.58
CA PRO A 10 17.88 -13.41 -63.97
C PRO A 10 18.11 -12.23 -63.00
N THR A 11 18.39 -11.08 -63.59
CA THR A 11 18.53 -9.80 -62.93
C THR A 11 17.17 -9.35 -62.38
N SER A 12 17.03 -9.19 -61.08
CA SER A 12 15.83 -8.65 -60.43
C SER A 12 15.70 -7.17 -60.72
N ALA A 13 14.49 -6.73 -61.06
CA ALA A 13 14.15 -5.33 -61.24
C ALA A 13 14.28 -4.53 -59.89
N PRO A 14 14.60 -3.23 -59.96
CA PRO A 14 14.68 -2.43 -58.76
C PRO A 14 13.32 -2.25 -58.07
N PRO A 15 13.25 -2.14 -56.73
CA PRO A 15 11.99 -1.96 -56.00
C PRO A 15 11.39 -0.59 -56.29
N ASP A 16 10.06 -0.52 -56.29
CA ASP A 16 9.28 0.71 -56.44
C ASP A 16 9.59 1.72 -55.34
N PRO A 17 9.56 3.02 -55.64
CA PRO A 17 9.78 4.05 -54.63
C PRO A 17 8.64 4.05 -53.56
N PRO A 18 8.95 4.37 -52.29
CA PRO A 18 7.96 4.40 -51.23
C PRO A 18 6.87 5.47 -51.52
N PRO A 19 5.61 5.24 -51.06
CA PRO A 19 4.53 6.19 -51.20
C PRO A 19 4.84 7.49 -50.44
N ALA A 20 4.39 8.63 -51.00
CA ALA A 20 4.52 9.94 -50.39
C ALA A 20 3.86 9.99 -49.02
N PRO A 21 4.42 10.71 -48.03
CA PRO A 21 3.80 10.84 -46.71
C PRO A 21 2.44 11.56 -46.84
N PRO A 22 1.46 11.18 -45.98
CA PRO A 22 0.15 11.86 -45.98
C PRO A 22 0.32 13.34 -45.63
N THR A 23 -0.40 14.20 -46.33
CA THR A 23 -0.45 15.63 -46.06
C THR A 23 -0.99 15.87 -44.64
N GLU A 24 -0.20 16.53 -43.79
CA GLU A 24 -0.61 16.93 -42.47
C GLU A 24 -1.91 17.79 -42.54
N ASN A 25 -2.90 17.37 -41.77
CA ASN A 25 -4.08 18.22 -41.54
C ASN A 25 -3.65 19.44 -40.73
N PRO A 26 -4.16 20.64 -41.08
CA PRO A 26 -3.89 21.82 -40.29
C PRO A 26 -4.38 21.65 -38.84
N PRO A 27 -3.67 22.21 -37.86
CA PRO A 27 -4.04 22.08 -36.45
C PRO A 27 -5.46 22.67 -36.21
N PRO A 28 -6.23 22.10 -35.26
CA PRO A 28 -7.54 22.60 -34.92
C PRO A 28 -7.45 24.04 -34.39
N ARG A 29 -8.43 24.87 -34.76
CA ARG A 29 -8.50 26.25 -34.27
C ARG A 29 -8.62 26.26 -32.76
N PRO A 30 -7.93 27.19 -32.05
CA PRO A 30 -8.10 27.35 -30.61
C PRO A 30 -9.56 27.71 -30.28
N PRO A 31 -10.09 27.27 -29.14
CA PRO A 31 -11.43 27.64 -28.70
C PRO A 31 -11.55 29.16 -28.52
N PRO A 32 -12.73 29.74 -28.71
CA PRO A 32 -12.97 31.16 -28.48
C PRO A 32 -12.72 31.49 -27.00
N PRO A 33 -12.22 32.71 -26.69
CA PRO A 33 -12.05 33.15 -25.31
C PRO A 33 -13.40 33.19 -24.59
N PRO A 34 -13.43 33.01 -23.27
CA PRO A 34 -14.65 33.12 -22.47
C PRO A 34 -15.21 34.55 -22.58
N PRO A 35 -16.55 34.73 -22.51
CA PRO A 35 -17.14 36.05 -22.56
C PRO A 35 -16.73 36.90 -21.34
N ASP A 36 -16.50 38.19 -21.58
CA ASP A 36 -16.17 39.16 -20.54
C ASP A 36 -17.26 39.21 -19.46
N PRO A 37 -16.90 39.31 -18.17
CA PRO A 37 -17.87 39.32 -17.07
C PRO A 37 -18.77 40.54 -16.98
N GLU A 38 -18.62 41.55 -17.86
CA GLU A 38 -19.40 42.79 -17.83
C GLU A 38 -20.69 42.81 -18.66
N THR A 39 -21.06 41.71 -19.31
CA THR A 39 -22.26 41.66 -20.17
C THR A 39 -23.41 40.80 -19.65
N CYS A 40 -23.56 40.64 -18.35
CA CYS A 40 -24.81 40.12 -17.80
C CYS A 40 -25.81 41.25 -17.56
N PRO A 41 -27.01 41.23 -18.13
CA PRO A 41 -28.04 42.20 -17.82
C PRO A 41 -28.53 42.01 -16.37
N ALA A 42 -28.58 43.11 -15.63
CA ALA A 42 -29.09 43.18 -14.27
C ALA A 42 -30.56 42.74 -14.23
N GLY A 43 -30.86 41.70 -13.44
CA GLY A 43 -32.23 41.35 -13.07
C GLY A 43 -32.83 42.40 -12.14
N PRO A 44 -34.17 42.48 -12.07
CA PRO A 44 -34.87 43.59 -11.43
C PRO A 44 -34.61 43.59 -9.90
N THR A 45 -34.28 44.80 -9.42
CA THR A 45 -34.15 45.15 -8.00
C THR A 45 -35.51 45.14 -7.33
N ASP A 46 -35.73 44.26 -6.38
CA ASP A 46 -36.83 44.37 -5.42
C ASP A 46 -36.40 45.19 -4.21
N THR A 47 -37.16 46.23 -3.96
CA THR A 47 -37.01 47.21 -2.88
C THR A 47 -37.53 46.64 -1.56
N PRO A 48 -36.90 46.89 -0.38
CA PRO A 48 -37.36 46.38 0.90
C PRO A 48 -38.48 47.24 1.51
N GLY A 49 -39.57 46.61 1.83
CA GLY A 49 -40.72 47.23 2.52
C GLY A 49 -41.22 46.40 3.70
N ALA A 50 -40.81 46.82 4.88
CA ALA A 50 -41.47 46.78 6.19
C ALA A 50 -42.62 45.79 6.48
N ARG A 51 -42.49 45.07 7.57
CA ARG A 51 -43.25 45.08 8.83
C ARG A 51 -43.23 43.71 9.54
N ARG A 52 -42.75 43.79 10.76
CA ARG A 52 -43.00 42.82 11.86
C ARG A 52 -44.50 42.56 12.00
N THR A 53 -44.86 41.31 12.21
CA THR A 53 -45.96 40.92 13.15
C THR A 53 -45.55 39.63 13.85
N GLU A 54 -45.38 39.80 15.12
CA GLU A 54 -45.36 38.70 16.09
C GLU A 54 -46.74 38.01 16.09
N SER A 55 -46.74 36.67 16.06
CA SER A 55 -47.92 35.89 16.44
C SER A 55 -47.51 34.78 17.39
N ARG A 56 -47.86 35.03 18.60
CA ARG A 56 -47.81 34.15 19.76
C ARG A 56 -49.02 33.20 19.66
N VAL A 57 -48.78 31.87 19.67
CA VAL A 57 -49.83 30.90 20.00
C VAL A 57 -49.22 29.90 21.00
N SER A 58 -49.60 30.09 22.23
CA SER A 58 -49.98 29.23 23.35
C SER A 58 -50.29 27.77 22.96
N GLY A 59 -49.63 26.79 23.51
CA GLY A 59 -49.88 26.08 24.73
C GLY A 59 -51.09 25.15 24.66
N THR A 60 -50.85 23.82 24.57
CA THR A 60 -51.74 22.85 25.17
C THR A 60 -50.93 21.59 25.55
N ARG A 61 -51.01 21.30 26.82
CA ARG A 61 -50.50 20.13 27.53
C ARG A 61 -51.58 19.02 27.46
N PRO A 62 -51.24 17.74 27.23
CA PRO A 62 -52.21 16.66 27.40
C PRO A 62 -52.20 16.14 28.86
N PRO A 63 -53.31 15.49 29.28
CA PRO A 63 -53.61 15.20 30.67
C PRO A 63 -52.99 13.90 31.19
N GLU A 64 -52.77 13.87 32.49
CA GLU A 64 -52.41 12.73 33.33
C GLU A 64 -53.56 11.72 33.42
N GLY A 65 -53.20 10.45 33.49
CA GLY A 65 -54.09 9.35 33.88
C GLY A 65 -53.29 8.08 34.11
N ALA A 66 -52.96 7.78 35.37
CA ALA A 66 -52.58 6.46 35.88
C ALA A 66 -53.86 5.70 36.34
N PRO A 67 -53.82 4.42 36.79
CA PRO A 67 -52.73 3.55 37.21
C PRO A 67 -52.90 2.06 36.80
N GLY A 68 -51.85 1.26 37.06
CA GLY A 68 -52.10 -0.13 37.47
C GLY A 68 -51.19 -1.21 36.92
N ALA A 69 -50.57 -1.87 37.86
CA ALA A 69 -50.19 -3.28 37.98
C ALA A 69 -48.75 -3.69 37.61
N ALA A 70 -48.12 -4.19 38.63
CA ALA A 70 -46.85 -4.88 38.79
C ALA A 70 -46.67 -6.08 37.83
N ASP A 71 -45.41 -6.30 37.41
CA ASP A 71 -44.78 -7.62 37.58
C ASP A 71 -43.25 -7.55 37.38
N GLY A 72 -42.59 -8.35 38.17
CA GLY A 72 -41.20 -8.34 38.48
C GLY A 72 -40.27 -8.71 37.31
N ALA A 73 -39.19 -7.97 37.20
CA ALA A 73 -37.99 -8.38 36.47
C ALA A 73 -36.79 -8.32 37.40
N THR A 74 -36.29 -9.48 37.73
CA THR A 74 -35.06 -9.73 38.48
C THR A 74 -33.87 -9.16 37.74
N ALA A 75 -33.03 -8.37 38.44
CA ALA A 75 -31.75 -7.86 37.98
C ALA A 75 -30.71 -8.99 37.84
N PRO A 76 -29.79 -8.90 36.88
CA PRO A 76 -28.68 -9.86 36.76
C PRO A 76 -27.66 -9.66 37.87
N PRO A 77 -26.94 -10.74 38.30
CA PRO A 77 -25.94 -10.67 39.36
C PRO A 77 -24.69 -9.96 38.92
N GLY A 78 -24.14 -9.12 39.81
CA GLY A 78 -22.88 -8.41 39.64
C GLY A 78 -21.66 -9.33 39.66
N PRO A 79 -20.48 -8.83 39.18
CA PRO A 79 -19.27 -9.64 39.10
C PRO A 79 -18.68 -9.98 40.48
N PRO A 80 -17.97 -11.11 40.60
CA PRO A 80 -17.42 -11.57 41.88
C PRO A 80 -16.20 -10.70 42.30
N ALA A 81 -16.08 -10.52 43.62
CA ALA A 81 -15.02 -9.79 44.28
C ALA A 81 -13.66 -10.52 44.16
N PRO A 82 -12.52 -9.80 44.14
CA PRO A 82 -11.21 -10.42 44.10
C PRO A 82 -10.81 -11.11 45.41
N ALA A 83 -10.13 -12.23 45.28
CA ALA A 83 -9.63 -13.04 46.38
C ALA A 83 -8.50 -12.33 47.15
N PRO A 84 -8.33 -12.57 48.48
CA PRO A 84 -7.35 -11.89 49.30
C PRO A 84 -5.92 -12.43 49.09
N ALA A 85 -4.99 -11.49 49.08
CA ALA A 85 -3.55 -11.75 49.00
C ALA A 85 -3.01 -12.57 50.20
N VAL A 86 -2.33 -13.69 49.93
CA VAL A 86 -1.60 -14.46 50.90
C VAL A 86 -0.29 -13.75 51.24
N ARG A 87 -0.16 -13.31 52.49
CA ARG A 87 1.11 -12.83 53.07
C ARG A 87 1.90 -14.04 53.53
N GLY A 88 3.04 -14.33 52.90
CA GLY A 88 4.08 -15.23 53.38
C GLY A 88 5.14 -14.46 54.14
N SER A 89 5.19 -14.63 55.44
CA SER A 89 6.29 -14.21 56.31
C SER A 89 7.38 -15.29 56.31
N GLY A 90 8.64 -14.90 56.13
CA GLY A 90 9.79 -15.78 56.30
C GLY A 90 11.04 -14.99 56.61
N ALA A 91 11.42 -14.97 57.88
CA ALA A 91 12.60 -14.30 58.43
C ALA A 91 13.87 -15.10 58.26
N GLY A 92 14.99 -14.40 58.07
CA GLY A 92 16.27 -14.71 58.74
C GLY A 92 17.24 -15.64 58.03
N GLU A 93 18.38 -15.15 57.58
CA GLU A 93 19.64 -15.49 58.29
C GLU A 93 20.85 -14.81 57.62
N LYS A 94 21.56 -14.02 58.42
CA LYS A 94 22.88 -13.49 58.07
C LYS A 94 23.92 -14.56 58.28
N ARG A 95 24.72 -14.91 57.26
CA ARG A 95 26.05 -15.46 57.44
C ARG A 95 27.08 -14.63 56.71
N ARG A 96 28.02 -14.09 57.52
CA ARG A 96 29.33 -13.58 57.07
C ARG A 96 30.25 -14.80 56.86
N ALA A 97 30.98 -14.81 55.74
CA ALA A 97 32.28 -15.43 55.64
C ALA A 97 33.09 -14.68 54.60
N GLY A 98 34.25 -14.19 54.98
CA GLY A 98 35.25 -13.61 54.10
C GLY A 98 36.03 -14.71 53.40
N GLY A 99 36.67 -14.40 52.28
CA GLY A 99 37.53 -15.29 51.51
C GLY A 99 38.10 -14.53 50.32
N GLU A 100 39.30 -14.13 50.45
CA GLU A 100 40.43 -13.99 49.54
C GLU A 100 40.16 -13.63 48.06
N ALA A 101 40.77 -12.50 47.67
CA ALA A 101 40.90 -12.04 46.28
C ALA A 101 41.97 -12.88 45.56
N GLU A 102 41.60 -13.75 44.64
CA GLU A 102 42.48 -14.25 43.59
C GLU A 102 42.30 -13.44 42.31
N ALA A 103 43.43 -12.91 41.81
CA ALA A 103 43.54 -12.19 40.56
C ALA A 103 43.37 -13.19 39.38
N PHE A 104 42.22 -13.15 38.72
CA PHE A 104 42.02 -13.84 37.43
C PHE A 104 42.36 -12.87 36.30
N GLY A 105 43.32 -13.34 35.50
CA GLY A 105 43.81 -12.65 34.32
C GLY A 105 42.73 -12.29 33.29
N ASP A 106 42.91 -11.15 32.70
CA ASP A 106 42.13 -10.54 31.61
C ASP A 106 42.25 -11.41 30.34
N HIS A 107 41.40 -12.45 30.24
CA HIS A 107 41.12 -13.14 28.99
C HIS A 107 39.81 -12.54 28.39
N ARG A 108 39.98 -11.42 27.67
CA ARG A 108 38.96 -11.00 26.70
C ARG A 108 38.83 -12.13 25.66
N PRO A 109 37.66 -12.78 25.53
CA PRO A 109 37.40 -13.62 24.37
C PRO A 109 37.41 -12.72 23.15
N ALA A 110 38.20 -13.06 22.14
CA ALA A 110 38.12 -12.45 20.82
C ALA A 110 36.65 -12.45 20.39
N THR A 111 36.13 -11.25 20.10
CA THR A 111 34.82 -11.07 19.48
C THR A 111 34.81 -11.89 18.19
N ALA A 112 34.22 -13.07 18.23
CA ALA A 112 33.88 -13.82 17.04
C ALA A 112 32.99 -12.89 16.24
N ALA A 113 33.42 -12.52 15.04
CA ALA A 113 32.60 -11.79 14.08
C ALA A 113 31.32 -12.60 13.92
N LEU A 114 30.20 -12.05 14.40
CA LEU A 114 28.87 -12.63 14.19
C LEU A 114 28.67 -12.69 12.68
N VAL A 115 28.74 -13.89 12.12
CA VAL A 115 28.29 -14.15 10.75
C VAL A 115 26.82 -13.68 10.72
N PRO A 116 26.48 -12.70 9.86
CA PRO A 116 25.09 -12.26 9.77
C PRO A 116 24.22 -13.48 9.45
N PRO A 117 23.07 -13.63 10.10
CA PRO A 117 22.16 -14.74 9.82
C PRO A 117 21.75 -14.69 8.34
N PRO A 118 21.53 -15.85 7.70
CA PRO A 118 21.13 -15.90 6.30
C PRO A 118 19.90 -15.04 6.04
N GLN A 119 19.91 -14.28 4.97
CA GLN A 119 18.87 -13.28 4.65
C GLN A 119 17.53 -13.92 4.21
N ALA A 120 17.54 -15.18 3.75
CA ALA A 120 16.35 -15.92 3.29
C ALA A 120 15.15 -15.86 4.24
N PRO A 121 15.31 -16.14 5.53
CA PRO A 121 14.18 -16.07 6.46
C PRO A 121 13.52 -14.69 6.52
N ARG A 122 14.24 -13.61 6.18
CA ARG A 122 13.72 -12.24 6.25
C ARG A 122 12.97 -11.84 4.99
N ILE A 123 13.42 -12.27 3.81
CA ILE A 123 12.68 -12.06 2.55
C ILE A 123 11.39 -12.88 2.57
N GLU A 124 11.44 -14.10 3.04
CA GLU A 124 10.24 -14.91 3.26
C GLU A 124 9.27 -14.23 4.23
N GLY A 125 9.79 -13.71 5.36
CA GLY A 125 9.01 -12.96 6.34
C GLY A 125 8.39 -11.69 5.74
N LEU A 126 9.12 -10.95 4.92
CA LEU A 126 8.63 -9.78 4.18
C LEU A 126 7.41 -10.13 3.32
N LEU A 127 7.55 -11.12 2.44
CA LEU A 127 6.50 -11.48 1.48
C LEU A 127 5.27 -12.08 2.17
N LEU A 128 5.48 -13.02 3.08
CA LEU A 128 4.37 -13.63 3.83
C LEU A 128 3.71 -12.64 4.80
N GLY A 129 4.50 -11.74 5.41
CA GLY A 129 3.99 -10.72 6.30
C GLY A 129 3.11 -9.70 5.57
N LEU A 130 3.56 -9.25 4.38
CA LEU A 130 2.79 -8.39 3.50
C LEU A 130 1.48 -9.09 3.09
N ALA A 131 1.57 -10.32 2.61
CA ALA A 131 0.41 -11.10 2.17
C ALA A 131 -0.58 -11.39 3.31
N ALA A 132 -0.09 -11.65 4.53
CA ALA A 132 -0.94 -11.83 5.70
C ALA A 132 -1.64 -10.53 6.13
N GLY A 133 -0.94 -9.40 6.02
CA GLY A 133 -1.51 -8.08 6.27
C GLY A 133 -2.61 -7.75 5.26
N ASP A 134 -2.35 -7.94 3.97
CA ASP A 134 -3.32 -7.78 2.89
C ASP A 134 -4.56 -8.67 3.13
N ALA A 135 -4.36 -9.97 3.41
CA ALA A 135 -5.44 -10.90 3.71
C ALA A 135 -6.29 -10.50 4.94
N ALA A 136 -5.68 -9.89 5.95
CA ALA A 136 -6.36 -9.40 7.14
C ALA A 136 -7.12 -8.09 6.88
N GLY A 137 -6.57 -7.24 6.03
CA GLY A 137 -7.03 -5.88 5.83
C GLY A 137 -8.24 -5.74 4.92
N TRP A 138 -8.22 -6.34 3.74
CA TRP A 138 -9.29 -6.15 2.77
C TRP A 138 -10.70 -6.57 3.24
N PRO A 139 -10.89 -7.60 4.09
CA PRO A 139 -12.21 -7.89 4.66
C PRO A 139 -12.70 -6.79 5.61
N ALA A 140 -11.80 -6.17 6.39
CA ALA A 140 -12.14 -5.07 7.28
C ALA A 140 -12.56 -3.82 6.48
N ALA A 141 -11.87 -3.50 5.40
CA ALA A 141 -12.24 -2.41 4.50
C ALA A 141 -13.63 -2.64 3.86
N ARG A 142 -13.93 -3.86 3.43
CA ARG A 142 -15.27 -4.24 2.93
C ARG A 142 -16.35 -4.09 3.98
N HIS A 143 -16.09 -4.54 5.20
CA HIS A 143 -17.05 -4.43 6.30
C HIS A 143 -17.38 -2.97 6.59
N ARG A 144 -16.39 -2.08 6.54
CA ARG A 144 -16.60 -0.63 6.64
C ARG A 144 -17.52 -0.13 5.53
N ALA A 145 -17.26 -0.50 4.28
CA ALA A 145 -18.09 -0.09 3.15
C ALA A 145 -19.56 -0.50 3.35
N ALA A 146 -19.82 -1.69 3.89
CA ALA A 146 -21.17 -2.15 4.22
C ALA A 146 -21.82 -1.33 5.33
N ARG A 147 -21.04 -0.67 6.19
CA ARG A 147 -21.49 0.19 7.28
C ARG A 147 -21.53 1.68 6.93
N MET A 148 -21.27 2.06 5.69
CA MET A 148 -21.35 3.47 5.29
C MET A 148 -22.70 4.07 5.65
N PRO A 149 -22.72 5.34 6.11
CA PRO A 149 -23.96 6.06 6.39
C PRO A 149 -24.92 6.00 5.20
N GLU A 150 -26.21 5.96 5.47
CA GLU A 150 -27.22 5.79 4.43
C GLU A 150 -27.17 6.91 3.37
N TRP A 151 -26.85 8.14 3.78
CA TRP A 151 -26.67 9.25 2.86
C TRP A 151 -25.53 9.01 1.86
N THR A 152 -24.40 8.42 2.28
CA THR A 152 -23.30 8.08 1.38
C THR A 152 -23.70 6.98 0.40
N ARG A 153 -24.43 5.96 0.89
CA ARG A 153 -24.98 4.89 0.02
C ARG A 153 -26.00 5.43 -0.97
N ARG A 154 -26.78 6.41 -0.56
CA ARG A 154 -27.72 7.09 -1.43
C ARG A 154 -27.01 7.89 -2.50
N LEU A 155 -26.01 8.71 -2.14
CA LEU A 155 -25.20 9.46 -3.06
C LEU A 155 -24.50 8.57 -4.09
N THR A 156 -23.93 7.44 -3.65
CA THR A 156 -23.32 6.45 -4.55
C THR A 156 -24.34 5.95 -5.57
N ARG A 157 -25.55 5.56 -5.12
CA ARG A 157 -26.62 5.12 -6.04
C ARG A 157 -27.09 6.21 -7.00
N GLU A 158 -27.17 7.45 -6.52
CA GLU A 158 -27.53 8.60 -7.38
C GLU A 158 -26.46 8.84 -8.45
N LEU A 159 -25.16 8.72 -8.11
CA LEU A 159 -24.06 8.83 -9.06
C LEU A 159 -24.05 7.67 -10.07
N ASP A 160 -24.29 6.44 -9.62
CA ASP A 160 -24.38 5.27 -10.49
C ASP A 160 -25.55 5.42 -11.48
N THR A 161 -26.72 5.82 -10.96
CA THR A 161 -27.90 6.09 -11.81
C THR A 161 -27.64 7.21 -12.81
N PHE A 162 -26.97 8.28 -12.39
CA PHE A 162 -26.60 9.38 -13.29
C PHE A 162 -25.65 8.90 -14.41
N ALA A 163 -24.66 8.10 -14.04
CA ALA A 163 -23.71 7.56 -15.00
C ALA A 163 -24.38 6.62 -16.01
N GLU A 164 -25.26 5.73 -15.55
CA GLU A 164 -26.04 4.84 -16.40
C GLU A 164 -26.94 5.64 -17.37
N GLN A 165 -27.63 6.68 -16.88
CA GLN A 165 -28.51 7.51 -17.71
C GLN A 165 -27.78 8.33 -18.74
N ASN A 166 -26.54 8.73 -18.47
CA ASN A 166 -25.75 9.57 -19.37
C ASN A 166 -24.70 8.79 -20.16
N ALA A 167 -24.69 7.45 -20.06
CA ALA A 167 -23.69 6.58 -20.68
C ALA A 167 -22.24 7.03 -20.36
N THR A 168 -22.05 7.59 -19.17
CA THR A 168 -20.73 8.00 -18.67
C THR A 168 -20.20 6.92 -17.75
N THR A 169 -18.89 6.74 -17.74
CA THR A 169 -18.24 5.79 -16.82
C THR A 169 -18.39 6.32 -15.39
N THR A 170 -18.98 5.54 -14.50
CA THR A 170 -18.82 5.79 -13.08
C THR A 170 -17.35 5.69 -12.74
N LEU A 171 -16.82 6.71 -12.07
CA LEU A 171 -15.58 6.52 -11.32
C LEU A 171 -15.80 5.29 -10.43
N PRO A 172 -14.99 4.22 -10.58
CA PRO A 172 -15.21 3.03 -9.78
C PRO A 172 -15.17 3.44 -8.32
N VAL A 173 -16.32 3.32 -7.68
CA VAL A 173 -16.42 3.40 -6.22
C VAL A 173 -15.35 2.51 -5.63
N PRO A 174 -14.72 2.87 -4.51
CA PRO A 174 -13.56 2.14 -3.97
C PRO A 174 -13.71 0.64 -4.19
N ILE A 175 -12.68 0.02 -4.69
CA ILE A 175 -12.60 -1.40 -5.13
C ILE A 175 -13.37 -2.35 -4.19
N ALA A 176 -13.41 -2.04 -2.90
CA ALA A 176 -14.16 -2.75 -1.88
C ALA A 176 -15.68 -2.84 -2.15
N LEU A 177 -16.29 -1.93 -2.89
CA LEU A 177 -17.73 -1.92 -3.15
C LEU A 177 -18.12 -2.69 -4.43
N ASN A 178 -17.21 -2.89 -5.35
CA ASN A 178 -17.48 -3.56 -6.64
C ASN A 178 -17.11 -5.05 -6.64
N GLN A 179 -16.78 -5.61 -5.48
CA GLN A 179 -16.47 -7.04 -5.40
C GLN A 179 -17.76 -7.84 -5.26
N SER A 180 -17.87 -8.87 -6.10
CA SER A 180 -18.88 -9.91 -5.96
C SER A 180 -18.99 -10.39 -4.51
N PRO A 181 -20.20 -10.67 -3.98
CA PRO A 181 -20.41 -11.20 -2.64
C PRO A 181 -19.97 -12.68 -2.51
N GLU A 182 -18.97 -13.09 -3.29
CA GLU A 182 -18.39 -14.43 -3.13
C GLU A 182 -17.91 -14.64 -1.68
N PRO A 183 -18.01 -15.89 -1.19
CA PRO A 183 -17.56 -16.19 0.16
C PRO A 183 -16.12 -15.74 0.34
N LEU A 184 -15.86 -15.04 1.47
CA LEU A 184 -14.55 -14.59 1.88
C LEU A 184 -13.54 -15.74 1.81
N ARG A 185 -12.80 -15.83 0.74
CA ARG A 185 -11.60 -16.65 0.72
C ARG A 185 -10.56 -15.90 1.52
N LEU A 186 -10.17 -16.46 2.65
CA LEU A 186 -9.07 -15.95 3.44
C LEU A 186 -7.79 -16.16 2.63
N GLY A 187 -7.25 -15.10 2.08
CA GLY A 187 -6.04 -15.12 1.29
C GLY A 187 -5.65 -13.72 0.85
N PRO A 188 -4.43 -13.53 0.36
CA PRO A 188 -3.95 -12.23 -0.10
C PRO A 188 -4.74 -11.74 -1.32
N SER A 189 -4.77 -10.42 -1.50
CA SER A 189 -5.46 -9.75 -2.59
C SER A 189 -4.49 -8.94 -3.48
N ASP A 190 -4.86 -7.73 -3.86
CA ASP A 190 -4.11 -6.95 -4.85
C ASP A 190 -2.78 -6.39 -4.35
N ASP A 191 -2.66 -6.04 -3.07
CA ASP A 191 -1.40 -5.52 -2.53
C ASP A 191 -0.27 -6.57 -2.64
N ALA A 192 -0.56 -7.84 -2.31
CA ALA A 192 0.41 -8.92 -2.47
C ALA A 192 0.79 -9.16 -3.93
N GLU A 193 -0.16 -9.05 -4.86
CA GLU A 193 0.12 -9.23 -6.29
C GLU A 193 0.91 -8.07 -6.89
N TRP A 194 0.65 -6.80 -6.47
CA TRP A 194 1.47 -5.66 -6.85
C TRP A 194 2.88 -5.70 -6.24
N ALA A 195 3.02 -6.28 -5.06
CA ALA A 195 4.34 -6.56 -4.48
C ALA A 195 5.13 -7.57 -5.32
N VAL A 196 4.47 -8.65 -5.79
CA VAL A 196 5.11 -9.65 -6.68
C VAL A 196 5.41 -9.06 -8.06
N PHE A 197 4.58 -8.16 -8.58
CA PHE A 197 4.90 -7.38 -9.77
C PHE A 197 6.26 -6.65 -9.64
N ALA A 198 6.53 -6.05 -8.49
CA ALA A 198 7.83 -5.43 -8.22
C ALA A 198 8.96 -6.48 -8.09
N ALA A 199 8.68 -7.65 -7.51
CA ALA A 199 9.63 -8.75 -7.43
C ALA A 199 10.06 -9.27 -8.82
N GLU A 200 9.15 -9.32 -9.79
CA GLU A 200 9.49 -9.68 -11.18
C GLU A 200 10.58 -8.77 -11.77
N ALA A 201 10.55 -7.46 -11.47
CA ALA A 201 11.59 -6.54 -11.92
C ALA A 201 12.94 -6.82 -11.23
N VAL A 202 12.95 -7.12 -9.94
CA VAL A 202 14.16 -7.48 -9.19
C VAL A 202 14.78 -8.78 -9.73
N LEU A 203 13.97 -9.81 -9.98
CA LEU A 203 14.43 -11.08 -10.57
C LEU A 203 15.00 -10.90 -11.97
N ARG A 204 14.30 -10.14 -12.82
CA ARG A 204 14.77 -9.83 -14.18
C ARG A 204 16.10 -9.09 -14.19
N ALA A 205 16.34 -8.24 -13.21
CA ALA A 205 17.62 -7.54 -13.04
C ALA A 205 18.75 -8.46 -12.59
N GLY A 206 18.42 -9.55 -11.90
CA GLY A 206 19.37 -10.58 -11.47
C GLY A 206 19.80 -11.53 -12.60
N ASP A 207 19.02 -11.61 -13.69
CA ASP A 207 19.36 -12.43 -14.84
C ASP A 207 20.44 -11.75 -15.70
N ASP A 208 21.56 -12.45 -15.92
CA ASP A 208 22.69 -11.98 -16.74
C ASP A 208 22.43 -12.02 -18.27
N GLY A 209 21.21 -12.26 -18.69
CA GLY A 209 20.79 -12.32 -20.09
C GLY A 209 20.85 -10.97 -20.82
N ALA A 210 19.71 -10.45 -21.24
CA ALA A 210 19.60 -9.27 -22.12
C ALA A 210 20.13 -7.95 -21.52
N LEU A 211 20.30 -7.85 -20.20
CA LEU A 211 20.73 -6.66 -19.49
C LEU A 211 22.15 -6.77 -18.89
N GLY A 212 22.88 -7.86 -19.20
CA GLY A 212 24.16 -8.21 -18.58
C GLY A 212 25.26 -7.14 -18.69
N ASP A 213 25.27 -6.35 -19.77
CA ASP A 213 26.25 -5.28 -20.02
C ASP A 213 26.04 -4.03 -19.15
N LEU A 214 24.93 -3.93 -18.44
CA LEU A 214 24.61 -2.79 -17.56
C LEU A 214 25.10 -3.02 -16.14
N SER A 215 25.41 -1.94 -15.42
CA SER A 215 25.58 -2.02 -13.97
C SER A 215 24.29 -2.52 -13.30
N ARG A 216 24.39 -3.17 -12.14
CA ARG A 216 23.22 -3.71 -11.41
C ARG A 216 22.12 -2.67 -11.23
N GLU A 217 22.46 -1.46 -10.80
CA GLU A 217 21.49 -0.36 -10.62
C GLU A 217 20.76 -0.03 -11.93
N ARG A 218 21.52 0.08 -13.04
CA ARG A 218 20.92 0.34 -14.37
C ARG A 218 20.07 -0.83 -14.83
N ARG A 219 20.48 -2.07 -14.55
CA ARG A 219 19.68 -3.27 -14.86
C ARG A 219 18.35 -3.25 -14.14
N THR A 220 18.35 -2.92 -12.83
CA THR A 220 17.12 -2.89 -12.03
C THR A 220 16.16 -1.81 -12.54
N ARG A 221 16.66 -0.61 -12.83
CA ARG A 221 15.83 0.45 -13.43
C ARG A 221 15.28 0.06 -14.81
N ALA A 222 16.11 -0.52 -15.67
CA ALA A 222 15.66 -1.01 -16.97
C ALA A 222 14.63 -2.14 -16.85
N ALA A 223 14.78 -3.03 -15.88
CA ALA A 223 13.81 -4.09 -15.59
C ALA A 223 12.46 -3.53 -15.13
N ILE A 224 12.46 -2.48 -14.29
CA ILE A 224 11.25 -1.76 -13.88
C ILE A 224 10.58 -1.15 -15.11
N ASP A 225 11.33 -0.40 -15.94
CA ASP A 225 10.81 0.18 -17.20
C ASP A 225 10.16 -0.88 -18.10
N LEU A 226 10.83 -2.00 -18.30
CA LEU A 226 10.31 -3.11 -19.13
C LEU A 226 9.04 -3.71 -18.53
N THR A 227 8.98 -3.87 -17.22
CA THR A 227 7.83 -4.48 -16.53
C THR A 227 6.60 -3.57 -16.62
N TRP A 228 6.73 -2.27 -16.38
CA TRP A 228 5.65 -1.30 -16.54
C TRP A 228 5.16 -1.18 -17.99
N ASN A 229 6.09 -1.08 -18.94
CA ASN A 229 5.72 -0.96 -20.36
C ASN A 229 5.06 -2.24 -20.89
N ALA A 230 5.42 -3.44 -20.39
CA ALA A 230 4.77 -4.68 -20.75
C ALA A 230 3.29 -4.68 -20.36
N VAL A 231 2.97 -4.32 -19.11
CA VAL A 231 1.58 -4.25 -18.65
C VAL A 231 0.79 -3.15 -19.37
N ALA A 232 1.39 -1.97 -19.58
CA ALA A 232 0.75 -0.90 -20.35
C ALA A 232 0.45 -1.35 -21.79
N GLY A 233 1.37 -2.10 -22.40
CA GLY A 233 1.17 -2.70 -23.73
C GLY A 233 0.04 -3.73 -23.76
N GLU A 234 -0.06 -4.59 -22.76
CA GLU A 234 -1.17 -5.57 -22.62
C GLU A 234 -2.51 -4.87 -22.49
N VAL A 235 -2.59 -3.80 -21.66
CA VAL A 235 -3.79 -2.97 -21.48
C VAL A 235 -4.18 -2.30 -22.80
N ALA A 236 -3.23 -1.67 -23.51
CA ALA A 236 -3.49 -1.02 -24.78
C ALA A 236 -3.96 -2.04 -25.85
N ALA A 237 -3.35 -3.23 -25.92
CA ALA A 237 -3.74 -4.28 -26.83
C ALA A 237 -5.14 -4.86 -26.51
N ALA A 238 -5.51 -4.94 -25.23
CA ALA A 238 -6.84 -5.34 -24.82
C ALA A 238 -7.90 -4.31 -25.21
N ALA A 239 -7.61 -3.01 -25.05
CA ALA A 239 -8.47 -1.90 -25.47
C ALA A 239 -8.76 -1.93 -26.98
N GLN A 240 -7.76 -2.22 -27.78
CA GLN A 240 -7.93 -2.34 -29.23
C GLN A 240 -8.81 -3.52 -29.65
N ARG A 241 -8.77 -4.62 -28.88
CA ARG A 241 -9.57 -5.83 -29.18
C ARG A 241 -11.02 -5.72 -28.74
N ALA A 242 -11.30 -4.94 -27.73
CA ALA A 242 -12.65 -4.77 -27.16
C ALA A 242 -12.95 -3.28 -26.86
N PRO A 243 -13.05 -2.44 -27.89
CA PRO A 243 -13.23 -1.00 -27.72
C PRO A 243 -14.56 -0.62 -27.04
N GLU A 244 -15.54 -1.50 -27.05
CA GLU A 244 -16.89 -1.27 -26.50
C GLU A 244 -17.01 -1.61 -25.02
N VAL A 245 -16.00 -2.23 -24.41
CA VAL A 245 -16.05 -2.69 -23.03
C VAL A 245 -14.88 -2.12 -22.26
N GLU A 246 -15.01 -0.87 -21.83
CA GLU A 246 -14.01 -0.15 -21.05
C GLU A 246 -13.58 -0.93 -19.78
N SER A 247 -14.53 -1.65 -19.16
CA SER A 247 -14.27 -2.53 -18.01
C SER A 247 -13.55 -3.83 -18.36
N ALA A 248 -13.62 -4.32 -19.60
CA ALA A 248 -12.88 -5.51 -20.04
C ALA A 248 -11.41 -5.22 -20.30
N VAL A 249 -11.07 -3.94 -20.48
CA VAL A 249 -9.70 -3.48 -20.71
C VAL A 249 -8.87 -3.51 -19.42
N LEU A 250 -9.52 -3.43 -18.26
CA LEU A 250 -8.88 -3.41 -16.95
C LEU A 250 -9.54 -4.43 -16.02
N PRO A 251 -9.37 -5.74 -16.24
CA PRO A 251 -9.73 -6.73 -15.22
C PRO A 251 -8.86 -6.56 -13.96
N LEU A 252 -7.92 -5.62 -13.99
CA LEU A 252 -6.96 -5.35 -12.94
C LEU A 252 -7.66 -4.71 -11.73
N ARG A 253 -7.65 -5.39 -10.60
CA ARG A 253 -7.81 -4.74 -9.31
C ARG A 253 -6.57 -3.90 -9.07
N ALA A 254 -6.72 -2.59 -9.10
CA ALA A 254 -5.62 -1.67 -8.91
C ALA A 254 -6.13 -0.37 -8.36
N ARG A 255 -5.31 0.31 -7.58
CA ARG A 255 -5.54 1.68 -7.16
C ARG A 255 -5.81 2.58 -8.37
N ILE A 256 -6.55 3.65 -8.17
CA ILE A 256 -6.81 4.63 -9.23
C ILE A 256 -5.50 5.19 -9.78
N SER A 257 -4.51 5.43 -8.93
CA SER A 257 -3.17 5.87 -9.33
C SER A 257 -2.50 4.93 -10.32
N VAL A 258 -2.56 3.63 -10.06
CA VAL A 258 -1.97 2.62 -10.96
C VAL A 258 -2.69 2.60 -12.31
N ARG A 259 -4.01 2.66 -12.31
CA ARG A 259 -4.80 2.72 -13.55
C ARG A 259 -4.49 3.95 -14.37
N ALA A 260 -4.47 5.13 -13.72
CA ALA A 260 -4.14 6.39 -14.37
C ALA A 260 -2.70 6.39 -14.89
N GLY A 261 -1.73 5.90 -14.11
CA GLY A 261 -0.35 5.77 -14.54
C GLY A 261 -0.18 4.86 -15.77
N LEU A 262 -0.87 3.71 -15.81
CA LEU A 262 -0.89 2.82 -16.97
C LEU A 262 -1.55 3.48 -18.19
N GLY A 263 -2.65 4.22 -17.99
CA GLY A 263 -3.28 5.01 -19.03
C GLY A 263 -2.35 6.08 -19.59
N ASN A 264 -1.66 6.81 -18.73
CA ASN A 264 -0.66 7.82 -19.09
C ASN A 264 0.50 7.19 -19.88
N LEU A 265 1.01 6.03 -19.47
CA LEU A 265 2.03 5.29 -20.23
C LEU A 265 1.52 4.88 -21.62
N ALA A 266 0.29 4.39 -21.71
CA ALA A 266 -0.32 3.97 -22.97
C ALA A 266 -0.50 5.13 -23.96
N THR A 267 -0.70 6.37 -23.45
CA THR A 267 -0.76 7.59 -24.28
C THR A 267 0.61 8.16 -24.63
N GLY A 268 1.69 7.55 -24.16
CA GLY A 268 3.06 7.94 -24.48
C GLY A 268 3.74 8.83 -23.45
N LEU A 269 3.08 9.20 -22.35
CA LEU A 269 3.75 9.87 -21.23
C LEU A 269 4.81 8.96 -20.61
N ARG A 270 5.80 9.57 -19.96
CA ARG A 270 6.88 8.86 -19.27
C ARG A 270 7.05 9.43 -17.85
N PRO A 271 7.58 8.65 -16.89
CA PRO A 271 7.93 9.20 -15.58
C PRO A 271 8.89 10.38 -15.68
N PRO A 272 8.76 11.43 -14.85
CA PRO A 272 7.80 11.54 -13.75
C PRO A 272 6.39 12.02 -14.14
N ALA A 273 6.16 12.41 -15.42
CA ALA A 273 4.87 12.99 -15.83
C ALA A 273 3.70 12.00 -15.64
N THR A 274 3.92 10.68 -15.74
CA THR A 274 2.89 9.67 -15.51
C THR A 274 2.34 9.69 -14.09
N GLY A 275 3.18 9.95 -13.10
CA GLY A 275 2.78 10.09 -11.70
C GLY A 275 2.30 11.50 -11.36
N HIS A 276 2.91 12.53 -11.98
CA HIS A 276 2.52 13.92 -11.75
C HIS A 276 1.12 14.24 -12.30
N ASP A 277 0.82 13.81 -13.53
CA ASP A 277 -0.48 13.99 -14.16
C ASP A 277 -1.47 12.88 -13.76
N ASN A 278 -1.54 12.59 -12.48
CA ASN A 278 -2.31 11.48 -11.90
C ASN A 278 -3.24 12.02 -10.80
N PRO A 279 -4.56 11.83 -10.91
CA PRO A 279 -5.51 12.38 -9.94
C PRO A 279 -5.38 11.79 -8.52
N HIS A 280 -4.74 10.63 -8.40
CA HIS A 280 -4.52 9.94 -7.13
C HIS A 280 -3.03 9.74 -6.81
N TYR A 281 -2.18 10.69 -7.21
CA TYR A 281 -0.73 10.67 -7.02
C TYR A 281 -0.28 10.48 -5.56
N PHE A 282 -1.16 10.74 -4.60
CA PHE A 282 -0.90 10.73 -3.16
C PHE A 282 -1.16 9.36 -2.49
N ASP A 283 -1.69 8.38 -3.24
CA ASP A 283 -2.04 7.08 -2.64
C ASP A 283 -0.82 6.18 -2.36
N ASP A 284 -1.05 5.07 -1.69
CA ASP A 284 -0.05 4.19 -1.13
C ASP A 284 0.39 3.02 -2.03
N ALA A 285 -0.08 2.95 -3.27
CA ALA A 285 0.22 1.82 -4.16
C ALA A 285 1.72 1.60 -4.38
N ALA A 286 2.52 2.68 -4.46
CA ALA A 286 3.96 2.55 -4.57
C ALA A 286 4.61 2.11 -3.26
N CYS A 287 4.02 2.42 -2.09
CA CYS A 287 4.55 2.02 -0.79
C CYS A 287 4.59 0.49 -0.66
N VAL A 288 3.57 -0.19 -1.17
CA VAL A 288 3.49 -1.66 -1.20
C VAL A 288 4.60 -2.25 -2.08
N ARG A 289 4.76 -1.75 -3.31
CA ARG A 289 5.80 -2.20 -4.24
C ARG A 289 7.21 -1.93 -3.72
N ALA A 290 7.40 -0.78 -3.09
CA ALA A 290 8.66 -0.33 -2.50
C ALA A 290 9.20 -1.30 -1.44
N CYS A 291 8.31 -1.95 -0.67
CA CYS A 291 8.70 -2.96 0.30
C CYS A 291 9.51 -4.09 -0.35
N VAL A 292 9.13 -4.53 -1.54
CA VAL A 292 9.83 -5.63 -2.24
C VAL A 292 11.02 -5.13 -3.04
N LEU A 293 10.97 -3.91 -3.60
CA LEU A 293 12.13 -3.32 -4.28
C LEU A 293 13.35 -3.16 -3.34
N ALA A 294 13.11 -2.97 -2.04
CA ALA A 294 14.17 -2.89 -1.03
C ALA A 294 15.03 -4.17 -0.95
N VAL A 295 14.56 -5.32 -1.44
CA VAL A 295 15.32 -6.57 -1.52
C VAL A 295 16.58 -6.41 -2.41
N ALA A 296 16.57 -5.48 -3.35
CA ALA A 296 17.75 -5.17 -4.18
C ALA A 296 18.88 -4.45 -3.42
N HIS A 297 18.59 -3.85 -2.27
CA HIS A 297 19.48 -3.00 -1.48
C HIS A 297 19.48 -3.33 0.03
N PRO A 298 19.69 -4.59 0.46
CA PRO A 298 19.66 -4.94 1.88
C PRO A 298 20.78 -4.23 2.63
N GLY A 299 20.42 -3.48 3.69
CA GLY A 299 21.34 -2.69 4.50
C GLY A 299 21.73 -1.33 3.90
N ASP A 300 21.21 -0.98 2.74
CA ASP A 300 21.41 0.32 2.08
C ASP A 300 20.08 1.06 1.94
N PRO A 301 19.66 1.82 2.98
CA PRO A 301 18.39 2.51 2.98
C PRO A 301 18.29 3.61 1.92
N GLU A 302 19.40 4.30 1.59
CA GLU A 302 19.45 5.36 0.59
C GLU A 302 19.27 4.80 -0.83
N GLY A 303 19.96 3.71 -1.15
CA GLY A 303 19.82 3.00 -2.44
C GLY A 303 18.42 2.43 -2.61
N ALA A 304 17.84 1.85 -1.54
CA ALA A 304 16.48 1.33 -1.55
C ALA A 304 15.45 2.45 -1.78
N ALA A 305 15.58 3.60 -1.09
CA ALA A 305 14.72 4.76 -1.25
C ALA A 305 14.80 5.34 -2.67
N ALA A 306 16.01 5.45 -3.24
CA ALA A 306 16.21 5.94 -4.61
C ALA A 306 15.61 5.02 -5.67
N LEU A 307 15.66 3.70 -5.46
CA LEU A 307 15.03 2.73 -6.35
C LEU A 307 13.49 2.78 -6.23
N ALA A 308 12.98 2.88 -5.01
CA ALA A 308 11.54 3.02 -4.76
C ALA A 308 10.98 4.31 -5.36
N GLU A 309 11.71 5.43 -5.28
CA GLU A 309 11.32 6.67 -5.96
C GLU A 309 11.23 6.47 -7.47
N PHE A 310 12.20 5.78 -8.08
CA PHE A 310 12.20 5.53 -9.52
C PHE A 310 10.93 4.76 -9.95
N ASP A 311 10.54 3.71 -9.23
CA ASP A 311 9.29 2.98 -9.50
C ASP A 311 8.05 3.82 -9.19
N ALA A 312 8.04 4.52 -8.05
CA ALA A 312 6.88 5.30 -7.62
C ALA A 312 6.48 6.37 -8.65
N ARG A 313 7.43 7.00 -9.34
CA ARG A 313 7.19 8.03 -10.35
C ARG A 313 6.38 7.55 -11.56
N TYR A 314 6.13 6.25 -11.70
CA TYR A 314 5.19 5.71 -12.70
C TYR A 314 3.74 6.03 -12.36
N THR A 315 3.41 6.12 -11.08
CA THR A 315 2.03 6.18 -10.61
C THR A 315 1.78 7.24 -9.54
N GLN A 316 2.79 7.69 -8.80
CA GLN A 316 2.66 8.64 -7.71
C GLN A 316 3.56 9.87 -7.86
N ASP A 317 3.23 10.89 -7.05
CA ASP A 317 4.03 12.07 -6.76
C ASP A 317 3.84 12.47 -5.28
N GLY A 318 4.54 13.50 -4.79
CA GLY A 318 4.40 14.02 -3.44
C GLY A 318 4.46 12.95 -2.36
N ASP A 319 3.46 12.90 -1.49
CA ASP A 319 3.40 11.99 -0.34
C ASP A 319 3.39 10.50 -0.73
N GLY A 320 2.87 10.14 -1.90
CA GLY A 320 2.96 8.76 -2.41
C GLY A 320 4.40 8.33 -2.69
N VAL A 321 5.23 9.23 -3.22
CA VAL A 321 6.66 8.99 -3.43
C VAL A 321 7.43 8.98 -2.11
N HIS A 322 7.16 9.93 -1.21
CA HIS A 322 7.80 9.97 0.10
C HIS A 322 7.49 8.70 0.92
N GLY A 323 6.25 8.23 0.89
CA GLY A 323 5.86 6.99 1.54
C GLY A 323 6.58 5.77 0.98
N ALA A 324 6.73 5.67 -0.35
CA ALA A 324 7.47 4.59 -0.99
C ALA A 324 8.95 4.60 -0.58
N ARG A 325 9.62 5.75 -0.58
CA ARG A 325 11.00 5.92 -0.11
C ARG A 325 11.13 5.46 1.34
N ALA A 326 10.24 5.91 2.21
CA ALA A 326 10.25 5.58 3.63
C ALA A 326 10.09 4.07 3.89
N MET A 327 9.14 3.42 3.23
CA MET A 327 8.95 1.98 3.38
C MET A 327 10.15 1.19 2.87
N ALA A 328 10.72 1.56 1.72
CA ALA A 328 11.92 0.91 1.19
C ALA A 328 13.11 1.04 2.14
N ALA A 329 13.37 2.24 2.67
CA ALA A 329 14.46 2.49 3.60
C ALA A 329 14.33 1.64 4.89
N ALA A 330 13.12 1.57 5.47
CA ALA A 330 12.85 0.74 6.64
C ALA A 330 13.08 -0.75 6.36
N ILE A 331 12.55 -1.26 5.25
CA ILE A 331 12.67 -2.68 4.88
C ILE A 331 14.13 -3.04 4.58
N ALA A 332 14.90 -2.19 3.90
CA ALA A 332 16.31 -2.43 3.62
C ALA A 332 17.11 -2.71 4.91
N LEU A 333 16.89 -1.90 5.95
CA LEU A 333 17.52 -2.11 7.25
C LEU A 333 16.97 -3.35 7.97
N ALA A 334 15.67 -3.63 7.89
CA ALA A 334 15.08 -4.83 8.47
C ALA A 334 15.67 -6.10 7.84
N LEU A 335 15.87 -6.14 6.53
CA LEU A 335 16.51 -7.24 5.81
C LEU A 335 17.97 -7.46 6.26
N ALA A 336 18.69 -6.40 6.61
CA ALA A 336 20.04 -6.48 7.16
C ALA A 336 20.09 -6.87 8.66
N GLY A 337 18.94 -7.03 9.31
CA GLY A 337 18.87 -7.43 10.71
C GLY A 337 18.84 -6.30 11.71
N ALA A 338 18.62 -5.07 11.29
CA ALA A 338 18.43 -3.94 12.19
C ALA A 338 17.16 -4.09 13.04
N GLY A 339 17.15 -3.51 14.23
CA GLY A 339 15.96 -3.47 15.09
C GLY A 339 14.93 -2.47 14.61
N VAL A 340 13.68 -2.60 15.08
CA VAL A 340 12.53 -1.78 14.67
C VAL A 340 12.80 -0.27 14.77
N GLY A 341 13.46 0.18 15.85
CA GLY A 341 13.78 1.60 16.05
C GLY A 341 14.66 2.17 14.95
N ALA A 342 15.69 1.42 14.51
CA ALA A 342 16.57 1.83 13.41
C ALA A 342 15.82 1.86 12.07
N CYS A 343 14.97 0.88 11.81
CA CYS A 343 14.15 0.82 10.59
C CYS A 343 13.18 2.01 10.51
N VAL A 344 12.49 2.30 11.61
CA VAL A 344 11.56 3.44 11.69
C VAL A 344 12.30 4.77 11.56
N ALA A 345 13.48 4.91 12.18
CA ALA A 345 14.30 6.12 12.04
C ALA A 345 14.72 6.36 10.58
N ALA A 346 15.12 5.30 9.86
CA ALA A 346 15.44 5.40 8.43
C ALA A 346 14.21 5.82 7.61
N ALA A 347 13.03 5.25 7.90
CA ALA A 347 11.79 5.67 7.24
C ALA A 347 11.50 7.16 7.46
N VAL A 348 11.60 7.64 8.69
CA VAL A 348 11.32 9.05 9.05
C VAL A 348 12.31 10.01 8.39
N ALA A 349 13.54 9.59 8.17
CA ALA A 349 14.54 10.41 7.47
C ALA A 349 14.15 10.70 6.00
N GLU A 350 13.36 9.83 5.38
CA GLU A 350 12.84 10.00 4.02
C GLU A 350 11.55 10.84 3.95
N LEU A 351 10.99 11.25 5.09
CA LEU A 351 9.73 12.00 5.19
C LEU A 351 9.99 13.47 5.54
N PRO A 352 9.89 14.41 4.58
CA PRO A 352 10.09 15.84 4.85
C PRO A 352 9.09 16.35 5.90
N GLU A 353 9.55 17.20 6.84
CA GLU A 353 8.73 17.66 7.97
C GLU A 353 7.54 18.52 7.57
N GLU A 354 7.69 19.27 6.48
CA GLU A 354 6.68 20.17 5.94
C GLU A 354 5.54 19.45 5.19
N THR A 355 5.72 18.18 4.83
CA THR A 355 4.71 17.38 4.15
C THR A 355 3.66 16.83 5.12
N GLU A 356 2.50 16.43 4.61
CA GLU A 356 1.46 15.81 5.43
C GLU A 356 1.92 14.48 6.00
N ILE A 357 2.49 13.62 5.18
CA ILE A 357 3.03 12.33 5.60
C ILE A 357 4.12 12.49 6.68
N GLY A 358 5.00 13.49 6.55
CA GLY A 358 6.06 13.76 7.51
C GLY A 358 5.53 14.20 8.87
N ARG A 359 4.52 15.08 8.88
CA ARG A 359 3.85 15.52 10.13
C ARG A 359 3.11 14.37 10.80
N ASN A 360 2.34 13.62 10.02
CA ASN A 360 1.54 12.50 10.51
C ASN A 360 2.44 11.39 11.08
N ALA A 361 3.54 11.04 10.40
CA ALA A 361 4.46 10.02 10.88
C ALA A 361 5.09 10.40 12.23
N ARG A 362 5.58 11.62 12.36
CA ARG A 362 6.15 12.10 13.64
C ARG A 362 5.10 12.18 14.74
N HIS A 363 3.86 12.54 14.40
CA HIS A 363 2.77 12.56 15.37
C HIS A 363 2.38 11.15 15.80
N ALA A 364 2.18 10.24 14.87
CA ALA A 364 1.84 8.83 15.14
C ALA A 364 2.90 8.13 16.01
N LEU A 365 4.18 8.43 15.76
CA LEU A 365 5.29 7.89 16.56
C LEU A 365 5.33 8.46 17.99
N ARG A 366 4.95 9.73 18.20
CA ARG A 366 4.78 10.27 19.57
C ARG A 366 3.65 9.55 20.29
N LEU A 367 2.50 9.34 19.64
CA LEU A 367 1.40 8.56 20.22
C LEU A 367 1.84 7.13 20.58
N ALA A 368 2.64 6.49 19.72
CA ALA A 368 3.17 5.16 19.98
C ALA A 368 4.13 5.11 21.17
N ALA A 369 4.92 6.18 21.39
CA ALA A 369 5.84 6.28 22.53
C ALA A 369 5.11 6.44 23.87
N ASP A 370 3.93 7.04 23.86
CA ASP A 370 3.12 7.33 25.05
C ASP A 370 2.07 6.22 25.34
N THR A 371 2.09 5.11 24.59
CA THR A 371 1.03 4.08 24.65
C THR A 371 1.61 2.69 24.86
N ASP A 372 1.00 1.90 25.74
CA ASP A 372 1.39 0.52 26.01
C ASP A 372 0.73 -0.46 25.02
N GLY A 373 1.49 -0.80 23.94
CA GLY A 373 1.12 -1.82 22.97
C GLY A 373 0.23 -1.32 21.80
N ALA A 374 0.21 -2.12 20.74
CA ALA A 374 -0.39 -1.72 19.48
C ALA A 374 -1.91 -1.53 19.55
N PHE A 375 -2.63 -2.37 20.30
CA PHE A 375 -4.09 -2.25 20.41
C PHE A 375 -4.55 -1.02 21.19
N ALA A 376 -3.80 -0.60 22.20
CA ALA A 376 -4.10 0.63 22.94
C ALA A 376 -3.88 1.88 22.08
N LEU A 377 -2.99 1.80 21.08
CA LEU A 377 -2.72 2.87 20.14
C LEU A 377 -3.82 3.05 19.08
N VAL A 378 -4.56 1.99 18.72
CA VAL A 378 -5.59 2.01 17.65
C VAL A 378 -6.57 3.18 17.77
N PRO A 379 -7.25 3.45 18.90
CA PRO A 379 -8.20 4.55 18.98
C PRO A 379 -7.55 5.93 18.83
N LEU A 380 -6.29 6.08 19.20
CA LEU A 380 -5.55 7.33 19.03
C LEU A 380 -5.21 7.57 17.56
N LEU A 381 -4.76 6.55 16.84
CA LEU A 381 -4.51 6.63 15.41
C LEU A 381 -5.80 6.90 14.63
N GLU A 382 -6.88 6.19 14.95
CA GLU A 382 -8.19 6.38 14.32
C GLU A 382 -8.67 7.82 14.46
N HIS A 383 -8.42 8.46 15.60
CA HIS A 383 -8.92 9.80 15.88
C HIS A 383 -8.00 10.93 15.42
N GLN A 384 -6.66 10.71 15.38
CA GLN A 384 -5.69 11.80 15.21
C GLN A 384 -4.88 11.70 13.90
N ILE A 385 -4.87 10.54 13.25
CA ILE A 385 -4.11 10.32 12.00
C ILE A 385 -5.03 10.05 10.83
N VAL A 386 -6.11 9.25 11.05
CA VAL A 386 -7.01 8.84 9.96
C VAL A 386 -7.99 9.96 9.64
N ASP A 387 -8.03 10.41 8.38
CA ASP A 387 -8.99 11.40 7.92
C ASP A 387 -10.35 10.77 7.61
N HIS A 388 -11.38 11.20 8.36
CA HIS A 388 -12.74 10.69 8.22
C HIS A 388 -13.58 11.44 7.18
N VAL A 389 -13.07 12.53 6.62
CA VAL A 389 -13.84 13.44 5.76
C VAL A 389 -13.43 13.32 4.31
N TYR A 390 -12.14 13.47 4.03
CA TYR A 390 -11.64 13.59 2.65
C TYR A 390 -10.87 12.39 2.15
N SER A 391 -10.28 11.58 3.05
CA SER A 391 -9.48 10.43 2.64
C SER A 391 -10.35 9.27 2.14
N TYR A 392 -9.87 8.64 1.09
CA TYR A 392 -10.40 7.36 0.60
C TYR A 392 -9.87 6.15 1.39
N GLY A 393 -9.02 6.40 2.40
CA GLY A 393 -8.41 5.35 3.23
C GLY A 393 -7.21 4.66 2.58
N ILE A 394 -6.65 5.26 1.55
CA ILE A 394 -5.50 4.77 0.78
C ILE A 394 -4.40 5.84 0.65
N ALA A 395 -4.51 6.96 1.35
CA ALA A 395 -3.51 8.01 1.31
C ALA A 395 -2.22 7.53 2.00
N ALA A 396 -1.07 7.66 1.33
CA ALA A 396 0.22 7.34 1.92
C ALA A 396 0.48 8.13 3.22
N ALA A 397 -0.05 9.36 3.31
CA ALA A 397 0.02 10.21 4.49
C ALA A 397 -0.73 9.66 5.72
N GLU A 398 -1.55 8.64 5.56
CA GLU A 398 -2.23 7.94 6.65
C GLU A 398 -1.68 6.53 6.86
N THR A 399 -1.59 5.74 5.79
CA THR A 399 -1.25 4.31 5.87
C THR A 399 0.18 4.06 6.31
N VAL A 400 1.14 4.85 5.83
CA VAL A 400 2.55 4.72 6.22
C VAL A 400 2.79 5.15 7.68
N PRO A 401 2.33 6.33 8.16
CA PRO A 401 2.38 6.68 9.57
C PRO A 401 1.78 5.63 10.50
N VAL A 402 0.61 5.09 10.16
CA VAL A 402 -0.04 4.00 10.90
C VAL A 402 0.83 2.76 10.95
N ALA A 403 1.41 2.33 9.83
CA ALA A 403 2.26 1.16 9.77
C ALA A 403 3.53 1.32 10.64
N LEU A 404 4.19 2.48 10.58
CA LEU A 404 5.40 2.77 11.37
C LEU A 404 5.10 2.82 12.88
N ALA A 405 3.99 3.47 13.27
CA ALA A 405 3.59 3.58 14.66
C ALA A 405 3.20 2.23 15.26
N LEU A 406 2.44 1.40 14.54
CA LEU A 406 2.06 0.06 14.99
C LEU A 406 3.24 -0.90 15.02
N ALA A 407 4.18 -0.82 14.07
CA ALA A 407 5.43 -1.57 14.14
C ALA A 407 6.24 -1.23 15.39
N THR A 408 6.28 0.08 15.75
CA THR A 408 6.95 0.57 16.96
C THR A 408 6.25 0.06 18.22
N ALA A 409 4.95 0.29 18.36
CA ALA A 409 4.17 -0.08 19.55
C ALA A 409 4.12 -1.60 19.78
N SER A 410 4.12 -2.41 18.71
CA SER A 410 4.22 -3.87 18.78
C SER A 410 5.65 -4.38 18.98
N GLN A 411 6.67 -3.49 19.00
CA GLN A 411 8.08 -3.87 19.02
C GLN A 411 8.47 -4.84 17.88
N GLY A 412 7.91 -4.66 16.71
CA GLY A 412 8.13 -5.49 15.53
C GLY A 412 7.42 -6.85 15.54
N ARG A 413 6.51 -7.11 16.49
CA ARG A 413 5.76 -8.37 16.57
C ARG A 413 4.59 -8.38 15.60
N ILE A 414 4.71 -9.16 14.53
CA ILE A 414 3.69 -9.23 13.47
C ILE A 414 2.32 -9.69 13.98
N ALA A 415 2.29 -10.67 14.91
CA ALA A 415 1.06 -11.21 15.48
C ALA A 415 0.23 -10.19 16.29
N GLU A 416 0.81 -9.03 16.62
CA GLU A 416 0.15 -7.92 17.28
C GLU A 416 -0.10 -6.78 16.30
N ALA A 417 0.90 -6.44 15.48
CA ALA A 417 0.85 -5.28 14.58
C ALA A 417 -0.23 -5.42 13.50
N VAL A 418 -0.29 -6.54 12.81
CA VAL A 418 -1.24 -6.78 11.72
C VAL A 418 -2.69 -6.76 12.20
N PRO A 419 -3.10 -7.49 13.27
CA PRO A 419 -4.46 -7.41 13.78
C PRO A 419 -4.82 -6.00 14.29
N ALA A 420 -3.90 -5.27 14.91
CA ALA A 420 -4.14 -3.90 15.35
C ALA A 420 -4.40 -2.96 14.15
N ALA A 421 -3.61 -3.08 13.07
CA ALA A 421 -3.82 -2.32 11.84
C ALA A 421 -5.17 -2.64 11.17
N ALA A 422 -5.57 -3.92 11.16
CA ALA A 422 -6.87 -4.34 10.62
C ALA A 422 -8.07 -3.78 11.41
N CYS A 423 -7.89 -3.38 12.68
CA CYS A 423 -8.92 -2.67 13.45
C CYS A 423 -9.19 -1.26 12.94
N LEU A 424 -8.24 -0.62 12.26
CA LEU A 424 -8.38 0.69 11.64
C LEU A 424 -9.06 0.56 10.28
N SER A 425 -10.35 0.24 10.28
CA SER A 425 -11.11 -0.19 9.11
C SER A 425 -11.05 0.78 7.92
N ARG A 426 -10.73 2.05 8.15
CA ARG A 426 -10.61 3.04 7.09
C ARG A 426 -9.33 2.89 6.27
N VAL A 427 -8.22 2.60 6.92
CA VAL A 427 -6.91 2.39 6.28
C VAL A 427 -6.55 0.90 6.19
N ALA A 428 -7.51 0.02 6.48
CA ALA A 428 -7.28 -1.43 6.52
C ALA A 428 -6.97 -2.04 5.16
N ASP A 429 -7.18 -1.30 4.08
CA ASP A 429 -6.89 -1.81 2.74
C ASP A 429 -5.39 -2.06 2.54
N SER A 430 -4.51 -1.17 3.02
CA SER A 430 -3.06 -1.31 2.86
C SER A 430 -2.25 -1.23 4.15
N ALA A 431 -2.69 -0.49 5.18
CA ALA A 431 -1.88 -0.34 6.38
C ALA A 431 -1.49 -1.69 7.03
N PRO A 432 -2.36 -2.72 7.08
CA PRO A 432 -1.96 -4.04 7.55
C PRO A 432 -0.93 -4.73 6.67
N ALA A 433 -0.98 -4.54 5.34
CA ALA A 433 0.02 -5.07 4.41
C ALA A 433 1.38 -4.40 4.63
N LEU A 434 1.42 -3.08 4.78
CA LEU A 434 2.65 -2.32 5.02
C LEU A 434 3.30 -2.68 6.37
N VAL A 435 2.52 -2.74 7.45
CA VAL A 435 3.05 -3.14 8.76
C VAL A 435 3.44 -4.61 8.78
N GLY A 436 2.69 -5.46 8.07
CA GLY A 436 3.00 -6.87 7.89
C GLY A 436 4.33 -7.08 7.16
N ALA A 437 4.58 -6.30 6.09
CA ALA A 437 5.86 -6.29 5.38
C ALA A 437 7.04 -5.96 6.31
N LEU A 438 6.93 -4.87 7.07
CA LEU A 438 8.00 -4.41 7.96
C LEU A 438 8.23 -5.40 9.11
N THR A 439 7.17 -5.80 9.82
CA THR A 439 7.29 -6.71 10.97
C THR A 439 7.65 -8.14 10.55
N GLY A 440 7.20 -8.56 9.37
CA GLY A 440 7.61 -9.82 8.76
C GLY A 440 9.10 -9.84 8.39
N ALA A 441 9.61 -8.77 7.79
CA ALA A 441 11.06 -8.62 7.51
C ALA A 441 11.90 -8.58 8.79
N LEU A 442 11.41 -7.94 9.85
CA LEU A 442 12.08 -7.90 11.16
C LEU A 442 12.17 -9.28 11.80
N GLY A 443 11.05 -10.01 11.83
CA GLY A 443 10.95 -11.32 12.51
C GLY A 443 11.40 -12.51 11.66
N GLY A 444 11.41 -12.37 10.33
CA GLY A 444 11.63 -13.48 9.39
C GLY A 444 10.42 -14.41 9.27
N GLY A 445 10.48 -15.37 8.33
CA GLY A 445 9.40 -16.31 8.04
C GLY A 445 8.92 -17.14 9.24
N ALA A 446 9.81 -17.45 10.17
CA ALA A 446 9.47 -18.20 11.37
C ALA A 446 8.60 -17.42 12.38
N ALA A 447 8.57 -16.09 12.30
CA ALA A 447 7.73 -15.26 13.16
C ALA A 447 6.27 -15.17 12.66
N ILE A 448 6.01 -15.59 11.43
CA ILE A 448 4.65 -15.62 10.87
C ILE A 448 3.88 -16.79 11.48
N PRO A 449 2.68 -16.57 12.06
CA PRO A 449 1.85 -17.66 12.56
C PRO A 449 1.61 -18.72 11.47
N ALA A 450 1.72 -20.01 11.82
CA ALA A 450 1.66 -21.11 10.86
C ALA A 450 0.38 -21.09 10.01
N SER A 451 -0.77 -20.79 10.63
CA SER A 451 -2.05 -20.69 9.91
C SER A 451 -2.08 -19.54 8.89
N TRP A 452 -1.44 -18.41 9.20
CA TRP A 452 -1.34 -17.29 8.24
C TRP A 452 -0.42 -17.65 7.09
N ARG A 453 0.73 -18.26 7.40
CA ARG A 453 1.68 -18.74 6.39
C ARG A 453 1.00 -19.69 5.40
N GLU A 454 0.22 -20.65 5.90
CA GLU A 454 -0.49 -21.61 5.07
C GLU A 454 -1.55 -20.93 4.18
N SER A 455 -2.36 -20.03 4.77
CA SER A 455 -3.47 -19.38 4.06
C SER A 455 -3.02 -18.31 3.07
N CYS A 456 -1.85 -17.67 3.29
CA CYS A 456 -1.39 -16.52 2.50
C CYS A 456 -0.24 -16.85 1.55
N ARG A 457 0.19 -18.12 1.47
CA ARG A 457 1.35 -18.55 0.70
C ARG A 457 1.14 -18.46 -0.81
N ILE A 458 -0.07 -18.74 -1.30
CA ILE A 458 -0.37 -18.89 -2.72
C ILE A 458 -1.24 -17.75 -3.22
N LEU A 459 -0.81 -17.07 -4.27
CA LEU A 459 -1.56 -15.98 -4.90
C LEU A 459 -2.72 -16.51 -5.75
N SER A 460 -3.81 -15.76 -5.77
CA SER A 460 -5.02 -16.10 -6.51
C SER A 460 -5.05 -15.60 -7.97
N GLY A 461 -4.21 -14.61 -8.32
CA GLY A 461 -4.24 -13.93 -9.61
C GLY A 461 -5.45 -12.98 -9.75
N CYS A 462 -5.90 -12.40 -8.65
CA CYS A 462 -7.09 -11.54 -8.64
C CYS A 462 -6.87 -10.21 -9.37
N THR A 463 -5.64 -9.74 -9.44
CA THR A 463 -5.22 -8.49 -10.10
C THR A 463 -4.45 -8.79 -11.38
N LEU A 464 -3.46 -9.65 -11.27
CA LEU A 464 -2.60 -10.06 -12.35
C LEU A 464 -2.77 -11.57 -12.58
N PRO A 465 -3.67 -11.99 -13.51
CA PRO A 465 -4.03 -13.40 -13.71
C PRO A 465 -2.84 -14.34 -13.94
N ARG A 466 -1.72 -13.80 -14.47
CA ARG A 466 -0.47 -14.56 -14.65
C ARG A 466 0.20 -14.99 -13.35
N LEU A 467 -0.15 -14.36 -12.24
CA LEU A 467 0.38 -14.67 -10.91
C LEU A 467 -0.41 -15.77 -10.18
N THR A 468 -1.48 -16.31 -10.80
CA THR A 468 -2.25 -17.41 -10.22
C THR A 468 -1.34 -18.58 -9.88
N GLY A 469 -1.38 -19.03 -8.63
CA GLY A 469 -0.58 -20.17 -8.17
C GLY A 469 0.87 -19.82 -7.79
N THR A 470 1.28 -18.56 -7.86
CA THR A 470 2.61 -18.13 -7.39
C THR A 470 2.76 -18.42 -5.90
N ASP A 471 3.81 -19.15 -5.55
CA ASP A 471 4.19 -19.50 -4.18
C ASP A 471 5.18 -18.46 -3.63
N LEU A 472 4.78 -17.72 -2.61
CA LEU A 472 5.59 -16.65 -2.02
C LEU A 472 6.86 -17.16 -1.31
N VAL A 473 6.88 -18.40 -0.85
CA VAL A 473 8.08 -19.02 -0.24
C VAL A 473 9.10 -19.38 -1.31
N GLU A 474 8.64 -19.94 -2.43
CA GLU A 474 9.51 -20.20 -3.58
C GLU A 474 10.05 -18.88 -4.16
N LEU A 475 9.20 -17.87 -4.29
CA LEU A 475 9.60 -16.54 -4.74
C LEU A 475 10.67 -15.92 -3.83
N ALA A 476 10.54 -16.07 -2.50
CA ALA A 476 11.55 -15.59 -1.55
C ALA A 476 12.92 -16.23 -1.83
N GLY A 477 12.95 -17.53 -2.06
CA GLY A 477 14.17 -18.25 -2.42
C GLY A 477 14.78 -17.77 -3.74
N LEU A 478 13.97 -17.46 -4.74
CA LEU A 478 14.44 -16.89 -6.02
C LEU A 478 15.03 -15.48 -5.83
N LEU A 479 14.38 -14.63 -5.04
CA LEU A 479 14.87 -13.29 -4.73
C LEU A 479 16.19 -13.32 -3.95
N GLU A 480 16.36 -14.28 -3.05
CA GLU A 480 17.62 -14.48 -2.34
C GLU A 480 18.74 -14.89 -3.30
N ALA A 481 18.46 -15.87 -4.17
CA ALA A 481 19.45 -16.35 -5.16
C ALA A 481 19.86 -15.24 -6.14
N ALA A 482 19.00 -14.26 -6.41
CA ALA A 482 19.27 -13.12 -7.27
C ALA A 482 20.12 -12.02 -6.60
N GLN A 483 20.38 -12.12 -5.29
CA GLN A 483 21.20 -11.13 -4.59
C GLN A 483 22.70 -11.30 -4.89
N PRO A 484 23.49 -10.19 -4.86
CA PRO A 484 24.92 -10.33 -4.95
C PRO A 484 25.47 -11.03 -3.71
N PRO A 485 26.57 -11.78 -3.82
CA PRO A 485 27.24 -12.27 -2.65
C PRO A 485 27.64 -11.09 -1.73
N PRO A 486 27.64 -11.27 -0.41
CA PRO A 486 28.02 -10.22 0.52
C PRO A 486 29.45 -9.77 0.22
N PRO A 487 29.75 -8.46 0.31
CA PRO A 487 31.10 -7.97 0.07
C PRO A 487 32.07 -8.61 1.08
N GLY A 488 32.97 -9.49 0.62
CA GLY A 488 34.01 -10.11 1.43
C GLY A 488 33.87 -11.60 1.71
N GLY A 489 33.07 -12.34 0.91
CA GLY A 489 33.09 -13.81 0.92
C GLY A 489 34.27 -14.37 0.12
#